data_bf8faabed93d56314e7dc1b66914dc5b
#
_entry.id   bf8faabed93d56314e7dc1b66914dc5b
#
_cell.length_a   1.000
_cell.length_b   1.000
_cell.length_c   1.000
_cell.angle_alpha   90.00
_cell.angle_beta   90.00
_cell.angle_gamma   90.00
#
_symmetry.space_group_name_H-M   'P 1'
#
loop_
_entity.id
_entity.type
_entity.pdbx_description
1 polymer ?
#
loop_
_entity_poly.entity_id
_entity_poly.type
_entity_poly.pdbx_seq_one_letter_code
_entity_poly.pdbx_strand_id
1 'polypeptide(L)'
;ANRNYNETGYFNKKYMPINVRNSNGKLVNYSCELYGVTPNFQYNNTQDVVILRFADVLLMGAELGGPKAQAYLDQVRSRVNLPSVPATLENIKKERLYELAYEGVRYYDLMRWGDLEKEVNRMKKDVPVKTMGVDGTITIQFRKETRGFLPIPEDEIQLSNGSLVQNPGWDTPDAFYQD
;
A
#
# COMPACT_ATOMS: atom_id res chain seq x y z
N ALA A 1 -20.60 -17.13 7.25
CA ALA A 1 -19.84 -15.89 7.29
C ALA A 1 -20.05 -15.18 5.97
N ASN A 2 -20.51 -13.94 5.99
CA ASN A 2 -20.56 -13.11 4.80
C ASN A 2 -19.14 -12.92 4.31
N ARG A 3 -18.86 -13.48 3.17
CA ARG A 3 -17.57 -13.29 2.49
C ARG A 3 -17.65 -11.99 1.75
N ASN A 4 -16.82 -11.07 2.18
CA ASN A 4 -16.82 -9.72 1.70
C ASN A 4 -15.88 -9.54 0.51
N TYR A 5 -16.11 -8.52 -0.19
CA TYR A 5 -15.49 -7.93 -1.36
C TYR A 5 -13.98 -8.14 -1.46
N ASN A 6 -13.53 -8.69 -2.57
CA ASN A 6 -12.11 -8.73 -2.97
C ASN A 6 -11.15 -9.29 -1.92
N GLU A 7 -11.61 -10.20 -1.07
CA GLU A 7 -10.79 -10.77 -0.01
C GLU A 7 -9.79 -11.77 -0.57
N THR A 8 -8.52 -11.56 -0.24
CA THR A 8 -7.43 -12.45 -0.60
C THR A 8 -7.23 -13.59 0.41
N GLY A 9 -7.91 -13.56 1.55
CA GLY A 9 -7.67 -14.44 2.68
C GLY A 9 -6.51 -14.01 3.58
N TYR A 10 -5.80 -12.94 3.24
CA TYR A 10 -4.73 -12.35 4.04
C TYR A 10 -5.17 -11.02 4.63
N PHE A 11 -4.79 -10.78 5.88
CA PHE A 11 -5.14 -9.57 6.61
C PHE A 11 -3.90 -8.76 6.95
N ASN A 12 -4.02 -7.44 6.85
CA ASN A 12 -2.96 -6.54 7.25
C ASN A 12 -2.87 -6.45 8.77
N LYS A 13 -1.88 -7.12 9.36
CA LYS A 13 -1.64 -7.10 10.80
C LYS A 13 -1.03 -5.79 11.30
N LYS A 14 -0.41 -5.00 10.43
CA LYS A 14 0.31 -3.77 10.78
C LYS A 14 -0.61 -2.70 11.36
N TYR A 15 -1.87 -2.67 10.89
CA TYR A 15 -2.89 -1.71 11.30
C TYR A 15 -4.06 -2.35 12.06
N MET A 16 -3.91 -3.59 12.52
CA MET A 16 -4.96 -4.24 13.30
C MET A 16 -4.61 -4.21 14.80
N PRO A 17 -5.43 -3.57 15.63
CA PRO A 17 -5.18 -3.47 17.07
C PRO A 17 -5.61 -4.73 17.84
N ILE A 18 -5.21 -5.91 17.35
CA ILE A 18 -5.64 -7.22 17.88
C ILE A 18 -4.57 -7.96 18.69
N ASN A 19 -3.43 -7.32 18.94
CA ASN A 19 -2.30 -7.99 19.62
C ASN A 19 -2.28 -7.79 21.12
N VAL A 20 -3.31 -7.20 21.70
CA VAL A 20 -3.41 -6.98 23.14
C VAL A 20 -4.13 -8.16 23.77
N ARG A 21 -3.58 -8.66 24.88
CA ARG A 21 -4.25 -9.65 25.70
C ARG A 21 -4.78 -8.95 26.96
N ASN A 22 -6.06 -9.20 27.27
CA ASN A 22 -6.63 -8.73 28.52
C ASN A 22 -6.08 -9.57 29.71
N SER A 23 -6.52 -9.22 30.93
CA SER A 23 -6.14 -9.91 32.18
C SER A 23 -6.42 -11.43 32.17
N ASN A 24 -7.37 -11.88 31.34
CA ASN A 24 -7.71 -13.30 31.19
C ASN A 24 -6.92 -13.99 30.05
N GLY A 25 -5.92 -13.31 29.46
CA GLY A 25 -5.10 -13.84 28.38
C GLY A 25 -5.79 -13.90 27.01
N LYS A 26 -7.02 -13.43 26.88
CA LYS A 26 -7.77 -13.42 25.63
C LYS A 26 -7.31 -12.26 24.74
N LEU A 27 -7.13 -12.52 23.45
CA LEU A 27 -6.85 -11.46 22.45
C LEU A 27 -8.07 -10.54 22.32
N VAL A 28 -7.81 -9.25 22.44
CA VAL A 28 -8.83 -8.20 22.39
C VAL A 28 -8.38 -7.07 21.50
N ASN A 29 -9.32 -6.23 21.10
CA ASN A 29 -9.04 -4.99 20.39
C ASN A 29 -8.41 -3.98 21.35
N TYR A 30 -7.24 -3.46 20.99
CA TYR A 30 -6.50 -2.49 21.80
C TYR A 30 -7.32 -1.24 22.14
N SER A 31 -8.10 -0.73 21.18
CA SER A 31 -8.98 0.43 21.40
C SER A 31 -10.07 0.14 22.45
N CYS A 32 -10.58 -1.07 22.49
CA CYS A 32 -11.58 -1.46 23.48
C CYS A 32 -11.01 -1.50 24.89
N GLU A 33 -9.79 -1.99 25.05
CA GLU A 33 -9.10 -2.04 26.34
C GLU A 33 -8.70 -0.65 26.82
N LEU A 34 -8.17 0.21 25.93
CA LEU A 34 -7.73 1.55 26.29
C LEU A 34 -8.86 2.52 26.56
N TYR A 35 -9.92 2.47 25.76
CA TYR A 35 -10.95 3.52 25.74
C TYR A 35 -12.33 3.00 26.12
N GLY A 36 -12.48 1.71 26.44
CA GLY A 36 -13.74 1.12 26.85
C GLY A 36 -14.83 1.15 25.77
N VAL A 37 -14.45 1.22 24.50
CA VAL A 37 -15.40 1.32 23.38
C VAL A 37 -15.82 -0.05 22.88
N THR A 38 -17.01 -0.13 22.30
CA THR A 38 -17.50 -1.36 21.66
C THR A 38 -16.60 -1.75 20.49
N PRO A 39 -16.25 -3.05 20.33
CA PRO A 39 -15.42 -3.51 19.23
C PRO A 39 -16.08 -3.24 17.87
N ASN A 40 -15.61 -2.24 17.18
CA ASN A 40 -15.96 -1.94 15.79
C ASN A 40 -14.68 -1.60 15.03
N PHE A 41 -14.13 -2.57 14.34
CA PHE A 41 -12.86 -2.42 13.61
C PHE A 41 -12.92 -1.37 12.50
N GLN A 42 -14.11 -1.05 12.03
CA GLN A 42 -14.29 -0.07 10.96
C GLN A 42 -14.18 1.36 11.47
N TYR A 43 -14.69 1.64 12.68
CA TYR A 43 -14.77 3.01 13.21
C TYR A 43 -13.87 3.27 14.41
N ASN A 44 -13.51 2.23 15.17
CA ASN A 44 -12.78 2.36 16.43
C ASN A 44 -11.32 1.94 16.31
N ASN A 45 -10.70 2.18 15.15
CA ASN A 45 -9.26 1.99 14.99
C ASN A 45 -8.55 3.28 15.42
N THR A 46 -7.85 3.22 16.55
CA THR A 46 -7.09 4.35 17.11
C THR A 46 -5.62 4.31 16.73
N GLN A 47 -5.24 3.41 15.84
CA GLN A 47 -3.87 3.30 15.38
C GLN A 47 -3.54 4.44 14.42
N ASP A 48 -2.41 5.10 14.63
CA ASP A 48 -1.95 6.20 13.79
C ASP A 48 -1.74 5.74 12.34
N VAL A 49 -2.17 6.57 11.41
CA VAL A 49 -1.81 6.42 10.00
C VAL A 49 -0.39 6.93 9.81
N VAL A 50 0.51 6.04 9.48
CA VAL A 50 1.91 6.39 9.24
C VAL A 50 2.04 7.03 7.86
N ILE A 51 2.32 8.33 7.82
CA ILE A 51 2.59 9.07 6.58
C ILE A 51 4.08 8.98 6.25
N LEU A 52 4.94 9.16 7.25
CA LEU A 52 6.40 9.08 7.13
C LEU A 52 6.97 8.55 8.45
N ARG A 53 7.95 7.66 8.36
CA ARG A 53 8.65 7.15 9.54
C ARG A 53 10.15 7.03 9.29
N PHE A 54 10.91 6.92 10.36
CA PHE A 54 12.37 6.98 10.31
C PHE A 54 12.99 5.92 9.40
N ALA A 55 12.42 4.70 9.34
CA ALA A 55 12.89 3.66 8.41
C ALA A 55 12.76 4.07 6.94
N ASP A 56 11.69 4.79 6.56
CA ASP A 56 11.53 5.32 5.21
C ASP A 56 12.61 6.38 4.91
N VAL A 57 12.88 7.28 5.85
CA VAL A 57 13.96 8.28 5.71
C VAL A 57 15.32 7.61 5.54
N LEU A 58 15.62 6.58 6.31
CA LEU A 58 16.87 5.81 6.18
C LEU A 58 16.96 5.14 4.80
N LEU A 59 15.88 4.53 4.33
CA LEU A 59 15.88 3.88 3.00
C LEU A 59 15.96 4.88 1.86
N MET A 60 15.36 6.06 1.99
CA MET A 60 15.59 7.17 1.05
C MET A 60 17.07 7.62 1.06
N GLY A 61 17.66 7.76 2.24
CA GLY A 61 19.06 8.09 2.38
C GLY A 61 19.99 7.03 1.79
N ALA A 62 19.66 5.75 1.93
CA ALA A 62 20.39 4.64 1.31
C ALA A 62 20.27 4.69 -0.22
N GLU A 63 19.10 5.01 -0.75
CA GLU A 63 18.84 5.09 -2.19
C GLU A 63 19.57 6.26 -2.86
N LEU A 64 19.71 7.38 -2.17
CA LEU A 64 20.52 8.52 -2.66
C LEU A 64 22.01 8.19 -2.77
N GLY A 65 22.46 7.10 -2.15
CA GLY A 65 23.85 6.69 -2.21
C GLY A 65 24.75 7.45 -1.22
N GLY A 66 26.05 7.45 -1.53
CA GLY A 66 27.03 8.10 -0.70
C GLY A 66 27.59 7.20 0.43
N PRO A 67 28.50 7.73 1.25
CA PRO A 67 29.30 6.92 2.18
C PRO A 67 28.48 6.28 3.32
N LYS A 68 27.28 6.77 3.58
CA LYS A 68 26.39 6.27 4.65
C LYS A 68 25.31 5.31 4.15
N ALA A 69 25.19 5.08 2.84
CA ALA A 69 24.11 4.29 2.27
C ALA A 69 24.03 2.88 2.88
N GLN A 70 25.18 2.21 3.03
CA GLN A 70 25.27 0.89 3.66
C GLN A 70 24.81 0.94 5.12
N ALA A 71 25.27 1.92 5.88
CA ALA A 71 24.91 2.04 7.29
C ALA A 71 23.39 2.29 7.48
N TYR A 72 22.76 3.04 6.60
CA TYR A 72 21.33 3.29 6.64
C TYR A 72 20.52 2.02 6.37
N LEU A 73 20.90 1.24 5.35
CA LEU A 73 20.26 -0.03 5.06
C LEU A 73 20.43 -1.03 6.22
N ASP A 74 21.66 -1.13 6.75
CA ASP A 74 21.95 -2.02 7.86
C ASP A 74 21.19 -1.65 9.13
N GLN A 75 20.97 -0.38 9.39
CA GLN A 75 20.20 0.08 10.53
C GLN A 75 18.74 -0.38 10.45
N VAL A 76 18.12 -0.36 9.28
CA VAL A 76 16.76 -0.87 9.08
C VAL A 76 16.71 -2.38 9.32
N ARG A 77 17.65 -3.12 8.73
CA ARG A 77 17.69 -4.58 8.80
C ARG A 77 18.03 -5.11 10.19
N SER A 78 18.98 -4.49 10.89
CA SER A 78 19.40 -4.90 12.24
C SER A 78 18.29 -4.78 13.28
N ARG A 79 17.35 -3.85 13.10
CA ARG A 79 16.17 -3.70 13.96
C ARG A 79 15.36 -5.00 14.13
N VAL A 80 15.35 -5.83 13.11
CA VAL A 80 14.64 -7.11 13.06
C VAL A 80 15.59 -8.31 12.94
N ASN A 81 16.86 -8.12 13.32
CA ASN A 81 17.90 -9.16 13.31
C ASN A 81 18.16 -9.80 11.92
N LEU A 82 17.96 -9.05 10.85
CA LEU A 82 18.31 -9.51 9.52
C LEU A 82 19.80 -9.24 9.22
N PRO A 83 20.49 -10.14 8.49
CA PRO A 83 21.88 -9.93 8.12
C PRO A 83 22.04 -8.76 7.15
N SER A 84 23.23 -8.13 7.16
CA SER A 84 23.60 -7.12 6.19
C SER A 84 23.53 -7.66 4.76
N VAL A 85 23.14 -6.79 3.83
CA VAL A 85 23.20 -7.03 2.38
C VAL A 85 23.79 -5.78 1.71
N PRO A 86 24.46 -5.89 0.56
CA PRO A 86 25.00 -4.73 -0.13
C PRO A 86 23.93 -3.67 -0.42
N ALA A 87 24.23 -2.40 -0.19
CA ALA A 87 23.32 -1.27 -0.45
C ALA A 87 23.22 -0.96 -1.95
N THR A 88 22.81 -1.96 -2.73
CA THR A 88 22.47 -1.79 -4.15
C THR A 88 21.04 -1.31 -4.27
N LEU A 89 20.71 -0.61 -5.36
CA LEU A 89 19.35 -0.15 -5.62
C LEU A 89 18.33 -1.31 -5.58
N GLU A 90 18.71 -2.48 -6.09
CA GLU A 90 17.86 -3.67 -6.08
C GLU A 90 17.54 -4.12 -4.63
N ASN A 91 18.54 -4.19 -3.76
CA ASN A 91 18.34 -4.58 -2.37
C ASN A 91 17.55 -3.53 -1.60
N ILE A 92 17.77 -2.25 -1.88
CA ILE A 92 16.99 -1.15 -1.28
C ILE A 92 15.53 -1.22 -1.72
N LYS A 93 15.26 -1.45 -3.01
CA LYS A 93 13.89 -1.67 -3.53
C LYS A 93 13.19 -2.86 -2.85
N LYS A 94 13.91 -3.94 -2.61
CA LYS A 94 13.40 -5.11 -1.87
C LYS A 94 13.12 -4.78 -0.41
N GLU A 95 14.05 -4.09 0.25
CA GLU A 95 13.86 -3.69 1.64
C GLU A 95 12.66 -2.76 1.81
N ARG A 96 12.51 -1.76 0.92
CA ARG A 96 11.33 -0.89 0.91
C ARG A 96 10.03 -1.67 0.71
N LEU A 97 10.00 -2.67 -0.16
CA LEU A 97 8.84 -3.53 -0.37
C LEU A 97 8.40 -4.24 0.92
N TYR A 98 9.35 -4.78 1.69
CA TYR A 98 9.04 -5.55 2.90
C TYR A 98 8.81 -4.64 4.11
N GLU A 99 9.69 -3.68 4.33
CA GLU A 99 9.64 -2.79 5.50
C GLU A 99 8.42 -1.88 5.47
N LEU A 100 8.10 -1.31 4.29
CA LEU A 100 7.01 -0.35 4.12
C LEU A 100 5.73 -0.97 3.55
N ALA A 101 5.61 -2.30 3.57
CA ALA A 101 4.41 -3.00 3.12
C ALA A 101 3.17 -2.48 3.86
N TYR A 102 2.10 -2.22 3.11
CA TYR A 102 0.82 -1.69 3.59
C TYR A 102 0.83 -0.24 4.10
N GLU A 103 1.90 0.52 3.85
CA GLU A 103 1.99 1.94 4.23
C GLU A 103 1.67 2.91 3.07
N GLY A 104 1.12 2.40 1.98
CA GLY A 104 0.65 3.22 0.85
C GLY A 104 1.74 3.72 -0.10
N VAL A 105 3.01 3.47 0.18
CA VAL A 105 4.14 4.04 -0.60
C VAL A 105 4.49 3.24 -1.85
N ARG A 106 4.10 1.96 -1.94
CA ARG A 106 4.57 1.05 -3.01
C ARG A 106 4.26 1.53 -4.41
N TYR A 107 3.06 2.05 -4.64
CA TYR A 107 2.65 2.54 -5.95
C TYR A 107 3.55 3.68 -6.44
N TYR A 108 3.82 4.64 -5.57
CA TYR A 108 4.67 5.80 -5.86
C TYR A 108 6.13 5.41 -6.04
N ASP A 109 6.62 4.44 -5.27
CA ASP A 109 7.95 3.88 -5.45
C ASP A 109 8.10 3.27 -6.85
N LEU A 110 7.14 2.47 -7.28
CA LEU A 110 7.15 1.86 -8.62
C LEU A 110 7.07 2.90 -9.73
N MET A 111 6.26 3.95 -9.55
CA MET A 111 6.18 5.05 -10.52
C MET A 111 7.53 5.76 -10.68
N ARG A 112 8.12 6.23 -9.57
CA ARG A 112 9.36 6.99 -9.62
C ARG A 112 10.58 6.19 -10.08
N TRP A 113 10.56 4.86 -9.92
CA TRP A 113 11.58 3.96 -10.47
C TRP A 113 11.34 3.56 -11.93
N GLY A 114 10.18 3.85 -12.49
CA GLY A 114 9.77 3.39 -13.82
C GLY A 114 9.45 1.90 -13.88
N ASP A 115 9.22 1.26 -12.74
CA ASP A 115 8.98 -0.19 -12.62
C ASP A 115 7.47 -0.55 -12.64
N LEU A 116 6.58 0.43 -12.66
CA LEU A 116 5.14 0.21 -12.44
C LEU A 116 4.54 -0.70 -13.53
N GLU A 117 4.79 -0.42 -14.80
CA GLU A 117 4.31 -1.27 -15.90
C GLU A 117 4.82 -2.71 -15.78
N LYS A 118 6.10 -2.87 -15.49
CA LYS A 118 6.74 -4.19 -15.32
C LYS A 118 6.06 -4.98 -14.19
N GLU A 119 5.82 -4.34 -13.05
CA GLU A 119 5.22 -5.01 -11.90
C GLU A 119 3.74 -5.33 -12.12
N VAL A 120 2.97 -4.44 -12.76
CA VAL A 120 1.58 -4.73 -13.13
C VAL A 120 1.50 -5.88 -14.12
N ASN A 121 2.37 -5.91 -15.14
CA ASN A 121 2.42 -6.99 -16.12
C ASN A 121 2.91 -8.32 -15.54
N ARG A 122 3.65 -8.29 -14.43
CA ARG A 122 4.05 -9.49 -13.68
C ARG A 122 2.92 -10.09 -12.85
N MET A 123 1.91 -9.30 -12.53
CA MET A 123 0.76 -9.79 -11.77
C MET A 123 0.03 -10.86 -12.58
N LYS A 124 -0.54 -11.81 -11.85
CA LYS A 124 -1.31 -12.90 -12.47
C LYS A 124 -2.51 -12.29 -13.21
N LYS A 125 -2.68 -12.71 -14.46
CA LYS A 125 -3.93 -12.47 -15.18
C LYS A 125 -5.04 -13.34 -14.56
N ASP A 126 -6.26 -12.90 -14.69
CA ASP A 126 -7.43 -13.60 -14.13
C ASP A 126 -7.31 -13.80 -12.61
N VAL A 127 -7.08 -12.68 -11.92
CA VAL A 127 -7.05 -12.67 -10.46
C VAL A 127 -8.44 -13.05 -9.94
N PRO A 128 -8.56 -14.13 -9.16
CA PRO A 128 -9.85 -14.52 -8.62
C PRO A 128 -10.33 -13.48 -7.62
N VAL A 129 -11.56 -13.05 -7.78
CA VAL A 129 -12.22 -12.09 -6.89
C VAL A 129 -13.56 -12.63 -6.47
N LYS A 130 -14.07 -12.14 -5.35
CA LYS A 130 -15.42 -12.43 -4.90
C LYS A 130 -16.17 -11.13 -4.66
N THR A 131 -17.16 -10.87 -5.48
CA THR A 131 -17.99 -9.68 -5.40
C THR A 131 -19.39 -10.05 -4.92
N MET A 132 -19.82 -9.51 -3.78
CA MET A 132 -21.13 -9.80 -3.16
C MET A 132 -21.40 -11.32 -3.01
N GLY A 133 -20.36 -12.12 -2.77
CA GLY A 133 -20.48 -13.57 -2.64
C GLY A 133 -20.43 -14.35 -3.96
N VAL A 134 -20.37 -13.69 -5.09
CA VAL A 134 -20.23 -14.30 -6.42
C VAL A 134 -18.74 -14.40 -6.77
N ASP A 135 -18.33 -15.59 -7.21
CA ASP A 135 -16.95 -15.81 -7.68
C ASP A 135 -16.79 -15.21 -9.09
N GLY A 136 -15.69 -14.54 -9.34
CA GLY A 136 -15.35 -13.92 -10.60
C GLY A 136 -13.83 -13.82 -10.79
N THR A 137 -13.42 -13.24 -11.90
CA THR A 137 -12.02 -12.94 -12.18
C THR A 137 -11.89 -11.51 -12.71
N ILE A 138 -10.78 -10.85 -12.37
CA ILE A 138 -10.40 -9.57 -12.96
C ILE A 138 -9.02 -9.70 -13.60
N THR A 139 -8.83 -9.03 -14.72
CA THR A 139 -7.52 -8.90 -15.36
C THR A 139 -6.96 -7.51 -15.09
N ILE A 140 -5.80 -7.47 -14.43
CA ILE A 140 -5.12 -6.22 -14.15
C ILE A 140 -4.27 -5.86 -15.36
N GLN A 141 -4.45 -4.65 -15.89
CA GLN A 141 -3.71 -4.13 -17.04
C GLN A 141 -3.12 -2.76 -16.72
N PHE A 142 -1.89 -2.53 -17.15
CA PHE A 142 -1.28 -1.21 -17.07
C PHE A 142 -1.70 -0.36 -18.28
N ARG A 143 -2.24 0.81 -18.02
CA ARG A 143 -2.61 1.79 -19.06
C ARG A 143 -1.41 2.70 -19.30
N LYS A 144 -0.69 2.47 -20.40
CA LYS A 144 0.54 3.23 -20.75
C LYS A 144 0.30 4.71 -20.91
N GLU A 145 -0.85 5.07 -21.44
CA GLU A 145 -1.26 6.44 -21.72
C GLU A 145 -1.29 7.29 -20.46
N THR A 146 -1.68 6.68 -19.35
CA THR A 146 -1.76 7.35 -18.03
C THR A 146 -0.40 7.60 -17.40
N ARG A 147 0.64 6.90 -17.84
CA ARG A 147 1.97 6.90 -17.19
C ARG A 147 1.93 6.61 -15.68
N GLY A 148 0.85 5.96 -15.22
CA GLY A 148 0.61 5.69 -13.81
C GLY A 148 -0.10 6.82 -13.06
N PHE A 149 -0.44 7.93 -13.69
CA PHE A 149 -1.27 8.94 -13.04
C PHE A 149 -2.71 8.46 -12.90
N LEU A 150 -3.30 8.71 -11.74
CA LEU A 150 -4.71 8.44 -11.48
C LEU A 150 -5.59 9.51 -12.12
N PRO A 151 -6.88 9.24 -12.36
CA PRO A 151 -7.80 10.24 -12.86
C PRO A 151 -7.99 11.36 -11.83
N ILE A 152 -8.14 12.58 -12.33
CA ILE A 152 -8.63 13.69 -11.52
C ILE A 152 -10.14 13.47 -11.32
N PRO A 153 -10.68 13.58 -10.09
CA PRO A 153 -12.10 13.44 -9.86
C PRO A 153 -12.90 14.40 -10.76
N GLU A 154 -13.98 13.90 -11.35
CA GLU A 154 -14.81 14.67 -12.27
C GLU A 154 -15.37 15.95 -11.63
N ASP A 155 -15.78 15.86 -10.36
CA ASP A 155 -16.28 17.01 -9.62
C ASP A 155 -15.24 18.14 -9.52
N GLU A 156 -13.97 17.81 -9.38
CA GLU A 156 -12.88 18.79 -9.32
C GLU A 156 -12.66 19.45 -10.68
N ILE A 157 -12.79 18.69 -11.77
CA ILE A 157 -12.71 19.25 -13.14
C ILE A 157 -13.86 20.23 -13.35
N GLN A 158 -15.08 19.86 -13.00
CA GLN A 158 -16.26 20.72 -13.15
C GLN A 158 -16.16 21.99 -12.30
N LEU A 159 -15.73 21.86 -11.03
CA LEU A 159 -15.55 23.01 -10.13
C LEU A 159 -14.44 23.96 -10.58
N SER A 160 -13.48 23.48 -11.36
CA SER A 160 -12.37 24.29 -11.87
C SER A 160 -12.75 25.28 -12.98
N ASN A 161 -14.00 25.22 -13.50
CA ASN A 161 -14.46 26.00 -14.64
C ASN A 161 -13.53 25.90 -15.87
N GLY A 162 -13.04 24.69 -16.16
CA GLY A 162 -12.17 24.41 -17.29
C GLY A 162 -10.69 24.71 -17.09
N SER A 163 -10.28 25.07 -15.87
CA SER A 163 -8.85 25.25 -15.54
C SER A 163 -8.10 23.93 -15.37
N LEU A 164 -8.79 22.85 -14.97
CA LEU A 164 -8.25 21.50 -14.88
C LEU A 164 -8.66 20.70 -16.12
N VAL A 165 -7.70 19.97 -16.66
CA VAL A 165 -7.89 19.03 -17.76
C VAL A 165 -7.53 17.65 -17.25
N GLN A 166 -8.32 16.65 -17.63
CA GLN A 166 -8.11 15.27 -17.21
C GLN A 166 -6.71 14.75 -17.60
N ASN A 167 -6.15 13.90 -16.77
CA ASN A 167 -4.89 13.23 -17.07
C ASN A 167 -5.02 12.37 -18.36
N PRO A 168 -3.96 12.33 -19.19
CA PRO A 168 -3.97 11.51 -20.41
C PRO A 168 -4.37 10.05 -20.12
N GLY A 169 -5.20 9.49 -21.01
CA GLY A 169 -5.71 8.13 -20.88
C GLY A 169 -6.95 7.98 -19.98
N TRP A 170 -7.46 9.10 -19.44
CA TRP A 170 -8.69 9.15 -18.64
C TRP A 170 -9.76 10.05 -19.23
N ASP A 171 -9.56 10.48 -20.47
CA ASP A 171 -10.37 11.44 -21.22
C ASP A 171 -11.63 10.81 -21.84
N THR A 172 -11.84 9.50 -21.69
CA THR A 172 -13.06 8.82 -22.15
C THR A 172 -13.81 8.19 -20.98
N PRO A 173 -15.16 8.27 -20.95
CA PRO A 173 -15.97 7.67 -19.87
C PRO A 173 -15.71 6.17 -19.67
N ASP A 174 -15.47 5.41 -20.74
CA ASP A 174 -15.17 3.99 -20.70
C ASP A 174 -13.82 3.65 -20.06
N ALA A 175 -13.01 4.69 -19.78
CA ALA A 175 -11.74 4.54 -19.10
C ALA A 175 -11.89 4.17 -17.61
N PHE A 176 -13.04 4.47 -16.99
CA PHE A 176 -13.26 4.28 -15.55
C PHE A 176 -13.87 2.93 -15.19
N TYR A 177 -14.66 2.35 -16.09
CA TYR A 177 -15.42 1.14 -15.84
C TYR A 177 -15.34 0.22 -17.05
N GLN A 178 -14.33 -0.62 -17.10
CA GLN A 178 -14.40 -1.82 -17.93
C GLN A 178 -14.83 -2.95 -17.01
N ASP A 179 -16.08 -3.40 -17.21
CA ASP A 179 -16.66 -4.57 -16.57
C ASP A 179 -15.84 -5.85 -16.83
#